data_2b023f2b758de5418cbec8f4854245e1
#
_entry.id   2b023f2b758de5418cbec8f4854245e1
#
_cell.length_a   1.000
_cell.length_b   1.000
_cell.length_c   1.000
_cell.angle_alpha   90.00
_cell.angle_beta   90.00
_cell.angle_gamma   90.00
#
_symmetry.space_group_name_H-M   'P 1'
#
loop_
_entity.id
_entity.type
_entity.pdbx_description
1 polymer ?
#
loop_
_entity_poly.entity_id
_entity_poly.type
_entity_poly.pdbx_seq_one_letter_code
_entity_poly.pdbx_strand_id
1 'polypeptide(L)'
;EPVRVPTLCLGELVARHGCPGFLKIDIEGADEAVLADLGRLAVRPATVSWETGKESLRGVLRQHRRLAALGYGRFRVVQQAYLECAPPALGPNGSHWSFEPGCSGPLPELSPQPWKSLSWVSGQYALLFLAYGLVGPRSWFRAAARHPSRWIGGVPRRIQRWAERRRLPLPGWVDSQAQLL
;
A
#
# COMPACT_ATOMS: atom_id res chain seq x y z
N GLU A 1 6.36 -28.30 6.26
CA GLU A 1 5.69 -28.63 7.53
C GLU A 1 5.02 -27.37 8.08
N PRO A 2 3.77 -27.46 8.61
CA PRO A 2 3.15 -26.33 9.25
C PRO A 2 3.86 -25.99 10.56
N VAL A 3 4.20 -24.72 10.73
CA VAL A 3 4.83 -24.20 11.96
C VAL A 3 3.74 -23.55 12.82
N ARG A 4 3.63 -23.94 14.08
CA ARG A 4 2.76 -23.28 15.05
C ARG A 4 3.47 -22.07 15.66
N VAL A 5 2.87 -20.89 15.50
CA VAL A 5 3.36 -19.65 16.11
C VAL A 5 2.31 -19.07 17.05
N PRO A 6 2.71 -18.49 18.19
CA PRO A 6 1.76 -17.77 19.04
C PRO A 6 1.27 -16.52 18.32
N THR A 7 0.00 -16.22 18.44
CA THR A 7 -0.62 -15.02 17.88
C THR A 7 -1.05 -14.09 19.01
N LEU A 8 -0.91 -12.77 18.77
CA LEU A 8 -1.38 -11.71 19.67
C LEU A 8 -2.30 -10.80 18.88
N CYS A 9 -3.34 -10.30 19.50
CA CYS A 9 -4.14 -9.25 18.89
C CYS A 9 -3.45 -7.88 19.04
N LEU A 10 -3.82 -6.93 18.17
CA LEU A 10 -3.24 -5.58 18.21
C LEU A 10 -3.44 -4.89 19.57
N GLY A 11 -4.60 -5.10 20.21
CA GLY A 11 -4.88 -4.55 21.53
C GLY A 11 -3.91 -5.01 22.62
N GLU A 12 -3.51 -6.29 22.58
CA GLU A 12 -2.53 -6.85 23.53
C GLU A 12 -1.14 -6.25 23.29
N LEU A 13 -0.73 -6.07 22.03
CA LEU A 13 0.54 -5.43 21.70
C LEU A 13 0.58 -3.99 22.20
N VAL A 14 -0.48 -3.23 21.93
CA VAL A 14 -0.59 -1.83 22.41
C VAL A 14 -0.63 -1.75 23.93
N ALA A 15 -1.32 -2.67 24.61
CA ALA A 15 -1.34 -2.70 26.09
C ALA A 15 0.04 -2.98 26.69
N ARG A 16 0.86 -3.80 26.04
CA ARG A 16 2.21 -4.17 26.52
C ARG A 16 3.27 -3.13 26.19
N HIS A 17 3.19 -2.49 25.04
CA HIS A 17 4.28 -1.68 24.48
C HIS A 17 3.90 -0.20 24.28
N GLY A 18 2.66 0.18 24.53
CA GLY A 18 2.13 1.49 24.19
C GLY A 18 1.68 1.59 22.73
N CYS A 19 0.96 2.67 22.39
CA CYS A 19 0.50 2.92 21.04
C CYS A 19 1.65 3.47 20.19
N PRO A 20 1.99 2.84 19.06
CA PRO A 20 3.05 3.32 18.17
C PRO A 20 2.59 4.58 17.43
N GLY A 21 3.53 5.47 17.09
CA GLY A 21 3.25 6.60 16.19
C GLY A 21 2.97 6.15 14.76
N PHE A 22 3.65 5.10 14.30
CA PHE A 22 3.49 4.47 13.00
C PHE A 22 3.28 2.97 13.13
N LEU A 23 2.24 2.44 12.49
CA LEU A 23 1.94 1.01 12.41
C LEU A 23 1.99 0.55 10.95
N LYS A 24 2.91 -0.36 10.61
CA LYS A 24 2.90 -1.11 9.34
C LYS A 24 2.20 -2.45 9.59
N ILE A 25 1.22 -2.77 8.75
CA ILE A 25 0.50 -4.04 8.72
C ILE A 25 0.90 -4.76 7.43
N ASP A 26 1.43 -5.98 7.57
CA ASP A 26 1.93 -6.79 6.46
C ASP A 26 2.02 -8.24 6.96
N ILE A 27 0.87 -8.90 7.06
CA ILE A 27 0.70 -10.24 7.66
C ILE A 27 -0.05 -11.20 6.75
N GLU A 28 0.11 -11.00 5.45
CA GLU A 28 -0.29 -11.96 4.40
C GLU A 28 -1.70 -12.57 4.59
N GLY A 29 -2.74 -11.74 4.36
CA GLY A 29 -4.14 -12.19 4.38
C GLY A 29 -4.88 -11.99 5.70
N ALA A 30 -4.20 -11.59 6.79
CA ALA A 30 -4.85 -11.24 8.06
C ALA A 30 -4.92 -9.71 8.31
N ASP A 31 -4.47 -8.88 7.37
CA ASP A 31 -4.46 -7.41 7.48
C ASP A 31 -5.83 -6.84 7.82
N GLU A 32 -6.92 -7.39 7.25
CA GLU A 32 -8.28 -6.91 7.52
C GLU A 32 -8.69 -7.12 8.99
N ALA A 33 -8.19 -8.17 9.63
CA ALA A 33 -8.43 -8.40 11.06
C ALA A 33 -7.74 -7.35 11.92
N VAL A 34 -6.49 -7.01 11.61
CA VAL A 34 -5.73 -5.96 12.32
C VAL A 34 -6.36 -4.58 12.09
N LEU A 35 -6.77 -4.26 10.86
CA LEU A 35 -7.53 -3.03 10.56
C LEU A 35 -8.87 -2.97 11.31
N ALA A 36 -9.49 -4.13 11.59
CA ALA A 36 -10.68 -4.20 12.44
C ALA A 36 -10.37 -3.89 13.90
N ASP A 37 -9.26 -4.42 14.41
CA ASP A 37 -8.83 -4.22 15.79
C ASP A 37 -8.47 -2.77 16.09
N LEU A 38 -8.00 -1.99 15.12
CA LEU A 38 -7.78 -0.54 15.27
C LEU A 38 -9.03 0.18 15.81
N GLY A 39 -10.22 -0.29 15.42
CA GLY A 39 -11.48 0.29 15.91
C GLY A 39 -11.74 0.07 17.40
N ARG A 40 -11.07 -0.91 18.01
CA ARG A 40 -11.21 -1.26 19.44
C ARG A 40 -10.19 -0.54 20.31
N LEU A 41 -9.17 0.09 19.74
CA LEU A 41 -8.15 0.81 20.48
C LEU A 41 -8.69 2.13 21.01
N ALA A 42 -8.43 2.43 22.30
CA ALA A 42 -8.71 3.71 22.90
C ALA A 42 -7.81 4.83 22.33
N VAL A 43 -6.54 4.50 22.09
CA VAL A 43 -5.56 5.38 21.44
C VAL A 43 -5.09 4.68 20.16
N ARG A 44 -5.03 5.42 19.07
CA ARG A 44 -4.69 4.87 17.74
C ARG A 44 -3.35 5.41 17.26
N PRO A 45 -2.61 4.62 16.46
CA PRO A 45 -1.41 5.09 15.76
C PRO A 45 -1.70 6.35 14.94
N ALA A 46 -0.79 7.33 14.99
CA ALA A 46 -0.94 8.56 14.20
C ALA A 46 -0.95 8.25 12.69
N THR A 47 -0.21 7.24 12.27
CA THR A 47 -0.16 6.80 10.88
C THR A 47 -0.22 5.28 10.79
N VAL A 48 -1.00 4.78 9.83
CA VAL A 48 -1.12 3.35 9.52
C VAL A 48 -0.75 3.12 8.06
N SER A 49 0.02 2.08 7.79
CA SER A 49 0.33 1.57 6.44
C SER A 49 -0.10 0.10 6.35
N TRP A 50 -0.70 -0.29 5.24
CA TRP A 50 -1.08 -1.69 4.99
C TRP A 50 -0.95 -2.04 3.52
N GLU A 51 -0.67 -3.31 3.23
CA GLU A 51 -0.68 -3.79 1.86
C GLU A 51 -2.12 -3.78 1.31
N THR A 52 -2.27 -3.25 0.11
CA THR A 52 -3.59 -3.15 -0.49
C THR A 52 -3.85 -4.35 -1.38
N GLY A 53 -4.86 -5.14 -1.02
CA GLY A 53 -5.31 -6.30 -1.81
C GLY A 53 -5.74 -5.89 -3.23
N LYS A 54 -5.52 -6.81 -4.18
CA LYS A 54 -5.78 -6.61 -5.61
C LYS A 54 -7.05 -7.32 -6.09
N GLU A 55 -7.77 -7.97 -5.16
CA GLU A 55 -8.91 -8.80 -5.51
C GLU A 55 -10.16 -7.96 -5.82
N SER A 56 -10.37 -6.86 -5.10
CA SER A 56 -11.62 -6.12 -5.16
C SER A 56 -11.45 -4.64 -4.82
N LEU A 57 -11.79 -3.76 -5.78
CA LEU A 57 -11.89 -2.31 -5.52
C LEU A 57 -12.87 -2.02 -4.36
N ARG A 58 -13.99 -2.75 -4.28
CA ARG A 58 -14.96 -2.57 -3.19
C ARG A 58 -14.34 -2.88 -1.84
N GLY A 59 -13.51 -3.93 -1.76
CA GLY A 59 -12.75 -4.27 -0.54
C GLY A 59 -11.81 -3.15 -0.13
N VAL A 60 -11.00 -2.66 -1.06
CA VAL A 60 -10.06 -1.55 -0.82
C VAL A 60 -10.80 -0.31 -0.31
N LEU A 61 -11.88 0.09 -0.97
CA LEU A 61 -12.67 1.27 -0.57
C LEU A 61 -13.35 1.07 0.80
N ARG A 62 -13.73 -0.15 1.15
CA ARG A 62 -14.28 -0.47 2.48
C ARG A 62 -13.23 -0.26 3.58
N GLN A 63 -11.99 -0.72 3.37
CA GLN A 63 -10.90 -0.52 4.33
C GLN A 63 -10.63 0.98 4.56
N HIS A 64 -10.52 1.76 3.49
CA HIS A 64 -10.31 3.21 3.58
C HIS A 64 -11.46 3.92 4.31
N ARG A 65 -12.72 3.58 4.01
CA ARG A 65 -13.89 4.14 4.69
C ARG A 65 -13.93 3.78 6.18
N ARG A 66 -13.51 2.55 6.53
CA ARG A 66 -13.37 2.14 7.93
C ARG A 66 -12.38 3.03 8.66
N LEU A 67 -11.19 3.26 8.10
CA LEU A 67 -10.19 4.13 8.69
C LEU A 67 -10.68 5.58 8.78
N ALA A 68 -11.37 6.08 7.75
CA ALA A 68 -11.98 7.41 7.80
C ALA A 68 -12.99 7.55 8.95
N ALA A 69 -13.82 6.52 9.19
CA ALA A 69 -14.74 6.49 10.32
C ALA A 69 -14.04 6.46 11.69
N LEU A 70 -12.76 6.04 11.75
CA LEU A 70 -11.92 6.06 12.95
C LEU A 70 -11.15 7.39 13.15
N GLY A 71 -11.35 8.39 12.26
CA GLY A 71 -10.72 9.71 12.36
C GLY A 71 -9.49 9.91 11.48
N TYR A 72 -9.10 8.90 10.68
CA TYR A 72 -8.05 9.08 9.67
C TYR A 72 -8.58 9.94 8.52
N GLY A 73 -8.08 11.15 8.38
CA GLY A 73 -8.59 12.11 7.40
C GLY A 73 -7.69 12.34 6.20
N ARG A 74 -6.45 11.85 6.25
CA ARG A 74 -5.48 11.96 5.16
C ARG A 74 -5.05 10.59 4.70
N PHE A 75 -5.00 10.40 3.38
CA PHE A 75 -4.67 9.12 2.74
C PHE A 75 -3.65 9.32 1.64
N ARG A 76 -2.92 8.27 1.31
CA ARG A 76 -2.09 8.21 0.10
C ARG A 76 -1.86 6.77 -0.35
N VAL A 77 -1.51 6.62 -1.62
CA VAL A 77 -1.11 5.36 -2.25
C VAL A 77 0.38 5.40 -2.46
N VAL A 78 1.11 4.43 -1.92
CA VAL A 78 2.56 4.31 -2.06
C VAL A 78 2.88 3.13 -2.97
N GLN A 79 3.49 3.41 -4.11
CA GLN A 79 3.91 2.40 -5.06
C GLN A 79 5.15 1.69 -4.53
N GLN A 80 5.06 0.37 -4.32
CA GLN A 80 6.15 -0.45 -3.79
C GLN A 80 6.94 -1.16 -4.90
N ALA A 81 6.29 -1.48 -6.02
CA ALA A 81 6.86 -2.33 -7.06
C ALA A 81 8.12 -1.78 -7.74
N TYR A 82 8.44 -0.51 -7.57
CA TYR A 82 9.53 0.18 -8.27
C TYR A 82 10.41 1.01 -7.34
N LEU A 83 10.39 0.72 -6.06
CA LEU A 83 11.20 1.43 -5.07
C LEU A 83 12.70 1.30 -5.34
N GLU A 84 13.14 0.18 -5.90
CA GLU A 84 14.52 -0.03 -6.36
C GLU A 84 14.97 0.99 -7.42
N CYS A 85 14.03 1.58 -8.15
CA CYS A 85 14.29 2.61 -9.16
C CYS A 85 14.14 4.03 -8.59
N ALA A 86 13.73 4.16 -7.32
CA ALA A 86 13.62 5.46 -6.67
C ALA A 86 15.03 6.04 -6.38
N PRO A 87 15.19 7.36 -6.42
CA PRO A 87 16.43 7.96 -5.96
C PRO A 87 16.67 7.58 -4.50
N PRO A 88 17.94 7.45 -4.08
CA PRO A 88 18.27 7.12 -2.70
C PRO A 88 17.55 8.06 -1.73
N ALA A 89 16.87 7.50 -0.74
CA ALA A 89 16.24 8.28 0.32
C ALA A 89 17.30 8.76 1.32
N LEU A 90 17.17 10.00 1.77
CA LEU A 90 18.04 10.56 2.81
C LEU A 90 17.48 10.11 4.17
N GLY A 91 18.26 9.34 4.92
CA GLY A 91 17.91 8.95 6.27
C GLY A 91 18.08 10.11 7.27
N PRO A 92 17.50 9.98 8.48
CA PRO A 92 17.57 11.04 9.51
C PRO A 92 19.01 11.44 9.92
N ASN A 93 19.95 10.53 9.77
CA ASN A 93 21.37 10.72 10.06
C ASN A 93 22.20 11.18 8.84
N GLY A 94 21.55 11.57 7.73
CA GLY A 94 22.21 11.97 6.50
C GLY A 94 22.72 10.80 5.63
N SER A 95 22.50 9.55 6.03
CA SER A 95 22.85 8.39 5.21
C SER A 95 21.93 8.25 4.00
N HIS A 96 22.48 7.82 2.88
CA HIS A 96 21.71 7.48 1.69
C HIS A 96 21.31 6.00 1.74
N TRP A 97 20.02 5.73 1.59
CA TRP A 97 19.47 4.39 1.52
C TRP A 97 18.93 4.12 0.13
N SER A 98 19.36 3.00 -0.45
CA SER A 98 18.77 2.45 -1.67
C SER A 98 17.84 1.30 -1.28
N PHE A 99 16.67 1.25 -1.91
CA PHE A 99 15.72 0.17 -1.67
C PHE A 99 16.08 -1.05 -2.53
N GLU A 100 16.15 -2.20 -1.90
CA GLU A 100 16.31 -3.47 -2.60
C GLU A 100 14.96 -3.98 -3.12
N PRO A 101 14.95 -4.90 -4.11
CA PRO A 101 13.73 -5.56 -4.55
C PRO A 101 13.00 -6.23 -3.38
N GLY A 102 11.70 -5.97 -3.25
CA GLY A 102 10.89 -6.53 -2.17
C GLY A 102 10.89 -5.75 -0.85
N CYS A 103 11.64 -4.65 -0.75
CA CYS A 103 11.56 -3.76 0.39
C CYS A 103 10.22 -3.05 0.46
N SER A 104 9.67 -2.89 1.66
CA SER A 104 8.59 -1.95 1.92
C SER A 104 9.09 -0.51 1.79
N GLY A 105 8.23 0.37 1.29
CA GLY A 105 8.56 1.77 1.01
C GLY A 105 9.01 2.59 2.22
N PRO A 106 9.36 3.86 1.95
CA PRO A 106 9.86 4.75 2.98
C PRO A 106 8.83 4.98 4.08
N LEU A 107 9.33 5.29 5.27
CA LEU A 107 8.50 5.80 6.36
C LEU A 107 7.64 6.97 5.89
N PRO A 108 6.49 7.23 6.53
CA PRO A 108 5.56 8.27 6.10
C PRO A 108 6.20 9.64 5.88
N GLU A 109 7.16 10.02 6.71
CA GLU A 109 7.84 11.31 6.66
C GLU A 109 8.75 11.44 5.43
N LEU A 110 9.32 10.33 4.97
CA LEU A 110 10.26 10.28 3.85
C LEU A 110 9.58 10.03 2.50
N SER A 111 8.29 9.71 2.49
CA SER A 111 7.57 9.44 1.25
C SER A 111 7.29 10.75 0.48
N PRO A 112 7.68 10.82 -0.80
CA PRO A 112 7.41 11.99 -1.65
C PRO A 112 5.94 12.14 -2.02
N GLN A 113 5.11 11.14 -1.73
CA GLN A 113 3.68 11.14 -2.07
C GLN A 113 2.92 12.10 -1.16
N PRO A 114 2.17 13.07 -1.70
CA PRO A 114 1.40 13.99 -0.87
C PRO A 114 0.20 13.29 -0.24
N TRP A 115 -0.14 13.69 0.97
CA TRP A 115 -1.38 13.33 1.62
C TRP A 115 -2.59 13.91 0.87
N LYS A 116 -3.64 13.14 0.71
CA LYS A 116 -4.84 13.46 -0.05
C LYS A 116 -6.11 13.08 0.70
N SER A 117 -7.25 13.57 0.23
CA SER A 117 -8.56 13.17 0.74
C SER A 117 -8.91 11.73 0.37
N LEU A 118 -9.85 11.14 1.10
CA LEU A 118 -10.42 9.83 0.81
C LEU A 118 -10.98 9.75 -0.62
N SER A 119 -11.70 10.78 -1.07
CA SER A 119 -12.28 10.81 -2.42
C SER A 119 -11.21 10.78 -3.52
N TRP A 120 -10.12 11.50 -3.32
CA TRP A 120 -9.02 11.52 -4.28
C TRP A 120 -8.33 10.15 -4.38
N VAL A 121 -8.02 9.52 -3.23
CA VAL A 121 -7.41 8.18 -3.20
C VAL A 121 -8.37 7.12 -3.75
N SER A 122 -9.67 7.25 -3.49
CA SER A 122 -10.68 6.37 -4.11
C SER A 122 -10.66 6.45 -5.64
N GLY A 123 -10.50 7.64 -6.21
CA GLY A 123 -10.32 7.84 -7.65
C GLY A 123 -9.04 7.19 -8.18
N GLN A 124 -7.92 7.32 -7.45
CA GLN A 124 -6.66 6.64 -7.82
C GLN A 124 -6.83 5.12 -7.86
N TYR A 125 -7.49 4.52 -6.85
CA TYR A 125 -7.75 3.08 -6.85
C TYR A 125 -8.69 2.66 -7.98
N ALA A 126 -9.71 3.44 -8.29
CA ALA A 126 -10.58 3.16 -9.44
C ALA A 126 -9.78 3.10 -10.75
N LEU A 127 -8.88 4.07 -10.98
CA LEU A 127 -7.98 4.08 -12.15
C LEU A 127 -7.00 2.90 -12.12
N LEU A 128 -6.45 2.55 -10.95
CA LEU A 128 -5.55 1.43 -10.79
C LEU A 128 -6.25 0.10 -11.13
N PHE A 129 -7.46 -0.12 -10.62
CA PHE A 129 -8.23 -1.32 -10.92
C PHE A 129 -8.69 -1.38 -12.38
N LEU A 130 -9.02 -0.23 -13.00
CA LEU A 130 -9.25 -0.16 -14.43
C LEU A 130 -8.00 -0.58 -15.22
N ALA A 131 -6.82 -0.08 -14.84
CA ALA A 131 -5.55 -0.46 -15.46
C ALA A 131 -5.26 -1.96 -15.27
N TYR A 132 -5.54 -2.54 -14.09
CA TYR A 132 -5.44 -3.99 -13.87
C TYR A 132 -6.39 -4.77 -14.78
N GLY A 133 -7.62 -4.30 -14.97
CA GLY A 133 -8.57 -4.92 -15.90
C GLY A 133 -8.09 -4.88 -17.36
N LEU A 134 -7.40 -3.82 -17.76
CA LEU A 134 -6.92 -3.65 -19.13
C LEU A 134 -5.60 -4.40 -19.39
N VAL A 135 -4.61 -4.30 -18.50
CA VAL A 135 -3.24 -4.82 -18.75
C VAL A 135 -2.74 -5.83 -17.73
N GLY A 136 -3.53 -6.13 -16.70
CA GLY A 136 -3.18 -7.08 -15.63
C GLY A 136 -3.08 -8.54 -16.10
N PRO A 137 -2.63 -9.44 -15.20
CA PRO A 137 -2.47 -10.87 -15.51
C PRO A 137 -3.76 -11.57 -15.99
N ARG A 138 -4.92 -11.08 -15.53
CA ARG A 138 -6.26 -11.58 -15.87
C ARG A 138 -7.00 -10.68 -16.86
N SER A 139 -6.30 -9.77 -17.55
CA SER A 139 -6.95 -8.85 -18.49
C SER A 139 -7.47 -9.60 -19.72
N TRP A 140 -8.58 -9.14 -20.27
CA TRP A 140 -9.14 -9.70 -21.52
C TRP A 140 -8.23 -9.45 -22.73
N PHE A 141 -7.39 -8.40 -22.72
CA PHE A 141 -6.34 -8.21 -23.73
C PHE A 141 -5.32 -9.34 -23.70
N ARG A 142 -4.96 -9.88 -22.53
CA ARG A 142 -4.10 -11.07 -22.43
C ARG A 142 -4.81 -12.33 -22.87
N ALA A 143 -6.09 -12.46 -22.55
CA ALA A 143 -6.90 -13.59 -23.02
C ALA A 143 -7.07 -13.58 -24.54
N ALA A 144 -7.14 -12.40 -25.17
CA ALA A 144 -7.21 -12.25 -26.61
C ALA A 144 -5.84 -12.34 -27.32
N ALA A 145 -4.73 -12.15 -26.63
CA ALA A 145 -3.38 -12.23 -27.19
C ALA A 145 -2.93 -13.69 -27.32
N ARG A 146 -2.80 -14.19 -28.55
CA ARG A 146 -2.37 -15.58 -28.88
C ARG A 146 -0.95 -15.95 -28.43
N HIS A 147 -0.15 -15.01 -27.91
CA HIS A 147 1.22 -15.22 -27.42
C HIS A 147 1.48 -14.46 -26.12
N PRO A 148 1.24 -15.09 -24.93
CA PRO A 148 1.44 -14.46 -23.63
C PRO A 148 2.91 -14.15 -23.30
N SER A 149 3.88 -14.80 -23.97
CA SER A 149 5.31 -14.70 -23.66
C SER A 149 5.94 -13.32 -23.91
N ARG A 150 5.34 -12.47 -24.73
CA ARG A 150 5.85 -11.11 -25.02
C ARG A 150 5.50 -10.05 -23.97
N TRP A 151 4.63 -10.36 -23.01
CA TRP A 151 4.12 -9.43 -22.01
C TRP A 151 4.56 -9.77 -20.57
N ILE A 152 5.49 -10.70 -20.41
CA ILE A 152 5.98 -11.18 -19.10
C ILE A 152 6.84 -10.12 -18.38
N GLY A 153 7.22 -9.03 -19.03
CA GLY A 153 8.15 -8.02 -18.54
C GLY A 153 7.56 -6.82 -17.77
N GLY A 154 6.28 -6.83 -17.38
CA GLY A 154 5.70 -5.68 -16.67
C GLY A 154 5.49 -4.43 -17.55
N VAL A 155 5.12 -3.32 -16.93
CA VAL A 155 4.94 -2.03 -17.61
C VAL A 155 6.30 -1.53 -18.13
N PRO A 156 6.42 -1.12 -19.42
CA PRO A 156 7.69 -0.63 -19.94
C PRO A 156 8.29 0.51 -19.09
N ARG A 157 9.60 0.47 -18.85
CA ARG A 157 10.31 1.48 -18.02
C ARG A 157 10.03 2.94 -18.42
N ARG A 158 9.73 3.20 -19.70
CA ARG A 158 9.34 4.54 -20.16
C ARG A 158 7.98 4.97 -19.62
N ILE A 159 7.01 4.04 -19.58
CA ILE A 159 5.65 4.28 -19.03
C ILE A 159 5.74 4.40 -17.52
N GLN A 160 6.57 3.60 -16.86
CA GLN A 160 6.83 3.71 -15.42
C GLN A 160 7.32 5.12 -15.07
N ARG A 161 8.43 5.58 -15.68
CA ARG A 161 8.99 6.91 -15.46
C ARG A 161 8.02 8.04 -15.80
N TRP A 162 7.21 7.87 -16.83
CA TRP A 162 6.17 8.85 -17.18
C TRP A 162 5.07 8.92 -16.10
N ALA A 163 4.59 7.78 -15.61
CA ALA A 163 3.57 7.70 -14.56
C ALA A 163 4.10 8.21 -13.21
N GLU A 164 5.35 7.88 -12.85
CA GLU A 164 6.03 8.39 -11.66
C GLU A 164 6.12 9.92 -11.68
N ARG A 165 6.58 10.51 -12.80
CA ARG A 165 6.63 11.97 -12.96
C ARG A 165 5.26 12.63 -12.80
N ARG A 166 4.19 11.95 -13.19
CA ARG A 166 2.81 12.41 -13.05
C ARG A 166 2.12 11.93 -11.78
N ARG A 167 2.85 11.19 -10.93
CA ARG A 167 2.34 10.62 -9.68
C ARG A 167 1.09 9.77 -9.88
N LEU A 168 1.02 9.04 -10.99
CA LEU A 168 -0.06 8.12 -11.31
C LEU A 168 0.26 6.74 -10.74
N PRO A 169 -0.69 6.09 -10.06
CA PRO A 169 -0.49 4.72 -9.59
C PRO A 169 -0.42 3.78 -10.80
N LEU A 170 0.57 2.89 -10.77
CA LEU A 170 0.75 1.85 -11.78
C LEU A 170 0.31 0.49 -11.23
N PRO A 171 -0.15 -0.44 -12.10
CA PRO A 171 -0.34 -1.82 -11.72
C PRO A 171 0.94 -2.40 -11.12
N GLY A 172 0.85 -2.90 -9.90
CA GLY A 172 1.99 -3.45 -9.15
C GLY A 172 1.65 -3.60 -7.68
N TRP A 173 2.66 -3.73 -6.85
CA TRP A 173 2.52 -3.76 -5.41
C TRP A 173 2.36 -2.34 -4.87
N VAL A 174 1.27 -2.09 -4.15
CA VAL A 174 0.95 -0.79 -3.57
C VAL A 174 0.54 -0.95 -2.12
N ASP A 175 1.01 -0.04 -1.29
CA ASP A 175 0.53 0.14 0.07
C ASP A 175 -0.43 1.33 0.14
N SER A 176 -1.42 1.22 0.98
CA SER A 176 -2.20 2.35 1.45
C SER A 176 -1.62 2.89 2.75
N GLN A 177 -1.63 4.20 2.89
CA GLN A 177 -1.32 4.84 4.16
C GLN A 177 -2.44 5.80 4.56
N ALA A 178 -2.72 5.86 5.86
CA ALA A 178 -3.70 6.76 6.45
C ALA A 178 -3.11 7.47 7.67
N GLN A 179 -3.45 8.76 7.84
CA GLN A 179 -2.98 9.61 8.92
C GLN A 179 -4.17 10.22 9.66
N LEU A 180 -4.12 10.22 11.00
CA LEU A 180 -5.06 10.95 11.85
C LEU A 180 -4.96 12.46 11.59
N LEU A 181 -6.10 13.14 11.71
CA LEU A 181 -6.17 14.61 11.70
C LEU A 181 -5.92 15.18 13.08
#